data_f9f7564fa5630eafc5242f5accf4b72e
#
_entry.id   f9f7564fa5630eafc5242f5accf4b72e
#
_cell.length_a   1.000
_cell.length_b   1.000
_cell.length_c   1.000
_cell.angle_alpha   90.00
_cell.angle_beta   90.00
_cell.angle_gamma   90.00
#
_symmetry.space_group_name_H-M   'P 1'
#
loop_
_entity.id
_entity.type
_entity.pdbx_description
1 polymer ?
#
loop_
_entity_poly.entity_id
_entity_poly.type
_entity_poly.pdbx_seq_one_letter_code
_entity_poly.pdbx_strand_id
1 'polypeptide(L)'
;MKFDMHCHTKAGSIDSKIPIERYIELLKQQGFDGMLVTDHDSYKGYRYWEENRDRMPGDFVVLKGIEYDTKDAGHFIVIMPDDIHLRVLQIRGMSVEMLEKIVHHFGGILGPAHPFGPRSSSAMFFNKMRKNPHLIRKF
;
A
#
# COMPACT_ATOMS: atom_id res chain seq x y z
N MET A 1 -8.12 16.29 -9.10
CA MET A 1 -7.34 15.03 -9.22
C MET A 1 -8.07 13.93 -8.47
N LYS A 2 -8.19 12.75 -9.09
CA LYS A 2 -8.87 11.58 -8.56
C LYS A 2 -7.90 10.39 -8.59
N PHE A 3 -7.61 9.78 -7.43
CA PHE A 3 -6.64 8.68 -7.29
C PHE A 3 -7.31 7.45 -6.69
N ASP A 4 -6.92 6.27 -7.19
CA ASP A 4 -7.16 5.02 -6.49
C ASP A 4 -5.99 4.78 -5.53
N MET A 5 -6.26 4.73 -4.23
CA MET A 5 -5.24 4.69 -3.17
C MET A 5 -4.97 3.28 -2.63
N HIS A 6 -5.55 2.25 -3.23
CA HIS A 6 -5.34 0.86 -2.81
C HIS A 6 -5.46 -0.10 -3.99
N CYS A 7 -4.33 -0.40 -4.64
CA CYS A 7 -4.28 -1.19 -5.87
C CYS A 7 -3.24 -2.29 -5.79
N HIS A 8 -3.64 -3.51 -6.19
CA HIS A 8 -2.74 -4.66 -6.31
C HIS A 8 -2.47 -5.00 -7.76
N THR A 9 -1.21 -5.28 -8.09
CA THR A 9 -0.79 -5.62 -9.45
C THR A 9 -0.39 -7.08 -9.58
N LYS A 10 -0.54 -7.64 -10.78
CA LYS A 10 -0.09 -9.00 -11.09
C LYS A 10 1.41 -9.21 -10.83
N ALA A 11 2.23 -8.18 -11.04
CA ALA A 11 3.67 -8.27 -10.88
C ALA A 11 4.11 -8.28 -9.39
N GLY A 12 3.32 -7.69 -8.50
CA GLY A 12 3.68 -7.48 -7.09
C GLY A 12 2.89 -8.33 -6.09
N SER A 13 1.68 -8.75 -6.42
CA SER A 13 0.78 -9.48 -5.51
C SER A 13 0.27 -10.77 -6.11
N ILE A 14 0.29 -11.84 -5.33
CA ILE A 14 -0.20 -13.16 -5.75
C ILE A 14 -1.73 -13.22 -5.88
N ASP A 15 -2.43 -12.35 -5.19
CA ASP A 15 -3.88 -12.24 -5.18
C ASP A 15 -4.43 -11.36 -6.33
N SER A 16 -3.56 -10.69 -7.09
CA SER A 16 -3.95 -9.92 -8.27
C SER A 16 -3.61 -10.64 -9.58
N LYS A 17 -4.54 -10.58 -10.53
CA LYS A 17 -4.35 -11.10 -11.89
C LYS A 17 -4.27 -10.00 -12.94
N ILE A 18 -4.45 -8.77 -12.56
CA ILE A 18 -4.55 -7.62 -13.48
C ILE A 18 -3.16 -7.03 -13.69
N PRO A 19 -2.64 -7.01 -14.92
CA PRO A 19 -1.42 -6.28 -15.26
C PRO A 19 -1.62 -4.79 -15.01
N ILE A 20 -0.57 -4.09 -14.59
CA ILE A 20 -0.67 -2.67 -14.24
C ILE A 20 -1.10 -1.81 -15.44
N GLU A 21 -0.69 -2.16 -16.65
CA GLU A 21 -1.08 -1.50 -17.89
C GLU A 21 -2.61 -1.49 -18.05
N ARG A 22 -3.21 -2.64 -17.83
CA ARG A 22 -4.67 -2.79 -17.92
C ARG A 22 -5.38 -2.06 -16.79
N TYR A 23 -4.78 -2.05 -15.61
CA TYR A 23 -5.31 -1.31 -14.45
C TYR A 23 -5.35 0.20 -14.76
N ILE A 24 -4.25 0.75 -15.28
CA ILE A 24 -4.17 2.16 -15.68
C ILE A 24 -5.23 2.50 -16.74
N GLU A 25 -5.39 1.68 -17.78
CA GLU A 25 -6.41 1.88 -18.82
C GLU A 25 -7.81 1.95 -18.21
N LEU A 26 -8.18 1.01 -17.35
CA LEU A 26 -9.49 0.97 -16.72
C LEU A 26 -9.75 2.19 -15.82
N LEU A 27 -8.75 2.59 -15.04
CA LEU A 27 -8.84 3.77 -14.18
C LEU A 27 -8.99 5.05 -14.99
N LYS A 28 -8.23 5.20 -16.07
CA LYS A 28 -8.37 6.35 -17.01
C LYS A 28 -9.77 6.41 -17.61
N GLN A 29 -10.34 5.28 -18.02
CA GLN A 29 -11.72 5.21 -18.53
C GLN A 29 -12.75 5.65 -17.48
N GLN A 30 -12.45 5.48 -16.18
CA GLN A 30 -13.27 5.92 -15.05
C GLN A 30 -12.96 7.35 -14.56
N GLY A 31 -12.12 8.08 -15.30
CA GLY A 31 -11.75 9.46 -14.99
C GLY A 31 -10.79 9.62 -13.81
N PHE A 32 -9.97 8.61 -13.52
CA PHE A 32 -8.88 8.73 -12.56
C PHE A 32 -7.64 9.35 -13.18
N ASP A 33 -6.93 10.16 -12.40
CA ASP A 33 -5.69 10.82 -12.77
C ASP A 33 -4.46 10.01 -12.36
N GLY A 34 -4.62 9.08 -11.41
CA GLY A 34 -3.52 8.28 -10.90
C GLY A 34 -3.94 7.14 -9.97
N MET A 35 -2.93 6.39 -9.53
CA MET A 35 -3.08 5.30 -8.58
C MET A 35 -1.89 5.22 -7.63
N LEU A 36 -2.10 4.65 -6.44
CA LEU A 36 -1.07 4.21 -5.52
C LEU A 36 -0.93 2.69 -5.65
N VAL A 37 0.22 2.20 -6.09
CA VAL A 37 0.50 0.76 -6.09
C VAL A 37 0.79 0.31 -4.66
N THR A 38 -0.01 -0.62 -4.15
CA THR A 38 0.05 -1.11 -2.76
C THR A 38 0.09 -2.63 -2.71
N ASP A 39 0.99 -3.24 -3.44
CA ASP A 39 1.17 -4.69 -3.41
C ASP A 39 1.54 -5.19 -2.01
N HIS A 40 1.13 -6.41 -1.67
CA HIS A 40 1.41 -7.02 -0.38
C HIS A 40 2.91 -7.21 -0.13
N ASP A 41 3.45 -6.53 0.88
CA ASP A 41 4.85 -6.63 1.33
C ASP A 41 5.87 -6.58 0.16
N SER A 42 5.56 -5.83 -0.90
CA SER A 42 6.33 -5.84 -2.14
C SER A 42 6.25 -4.53 -2.91
N TYR A 43 7.39 -4.10 -3.43
CA TYR A 43 7.48 -3.00 -4.40
C TYR A 43 7.62 -3.49 -5.86
N LYS A 44 7.47 -4.79 -6.12
CA LYS A 44 7.70 -5.36 -7.46
C LYS A 44 6.77 -4.78 -8.53
N GLY A 45 5.51 -4.53 -8.20
CA GLY A 45 4.55 -3.94 -9.14
C GLY A 45 4.93 -2.53 -9.55
N TYR A 46 5.33 -1.69 -8.58
CA TYR A 46 5.81 -0.34 -8.87
C TYR A 46 7.10 -0.37 -9.69
N ARG A 47 8.08 -1.21 -9.33
CA ARG A 47 9.33 -1.36 -10.11
C ARG A 47 9.06 -1.82 -11.53
N TYR A 48 8.17 -2.78 -11.72
CA TYR A 48 7.76 -3.24 -13.05
C TYR A 48 7.21 -2.07 -13.88
N TRP A 49 6.34 -1.25 -13.30
CA TRP A 49 5.83 -0.05 -13.96
C TRP A 49 6.97 0.91 -14.33
N GLU A 50 7.86 1.20 -13.39
CA GLU A 50 8.98 2.12 -13.59
C GLU A 50 9.92 1.66 -14.72
N GLU A 51 10.27 0.37 -14.75
CA GLU A 51 11.12 -0.25 -15.77
C GLU A 51 10.45 -0.30 -17.16
N ASN A 52 9.12 -0.32 -17.23
CA ASN A 52 8.35 -0.41 -18.46
C ASN A 52 7.60 0.90 -18.79
N ARG A 53 8.00 2.01 -18.20
CA ARG A 53 7.30 3.29 -18.28
C ARG A 53 7.00 3.75 -19.70
N ASP A 54 7.93 3.49 -20.64
CA ASP A 54 7.79 3.86 -22.06
C ASP A 54 6.63 3.14 -22.79
N ARG A 55 6.18 2.02 -22.24
CA ARG A 55 5.05 1.23 -22.78
C ARG A 55 3.74 1.47 -22.05
N MET A 56 3.77 2.26 -20.98
CA MET A 56 2.58 2.54 -20.18
C MET A 56 1.72 3.63 -20.83
N PRO A 57 0.39 3.59 -20.60
CA PRO A 57 -0.47 4.70 -20.99
C PRO A 57 0.04 6.01 -20.38
N GLY A 58 0.27 7.03 -21.24
CA GLY A 58 0.74 8.35 -20.81
C GLY A 58 -0.31 9.13 -19.99
N ASP A 59 0.12 10.24 -19.41
CA ASP A 59 -0.74 11.17 -18.64
C ASP A 59 -1.47 10.49 -17.47
N PHE A 60 -0.76 9.60 -16.74
CA PHE A 60 -1.28 8.94 -15.56
C PHE A 60 -0.21 8.87 -14.47
N VAL A 61 -0.56 9.30 -13.25
CA VAL A 61 0.37 9.33 -12.13
C VAL A 61 0.34 7.99 -11.39
N VAL A 62 1.50 7.37 -11.24
CA VAL A 62 1.65 6.15 -10.43
C VAL A 62 2.54 6.46 -9.23
N LEU A 63 1.99 6.28 -8.04
CA LEU A 63 2.67 6.50 -6.77
C LEU A 63 3.15 5.18 -6.18
N LYS A 64 4.28 5.26 -5.46
CA LYS A 64 4.91 4.12 -4.78
C LYS A 64 4.36 3.96 -3.37
N GLY A 65 3.72 2.83 -3.10
CA GLY A 65 3.27 2.42 -1.78
C GLY A 65 3.45 0.93 -1.56
N ILE A 66 3.03 0.46 -0.40
CA ILE A 66 3.02 -0.95 -0.06
C ILE A 66 1.87 -1.23 0.92
N GLU A 67 1.20 -2.36 0.80
CA GLU A 67 0.30 -2.87 1.83
C GLU A 67 1.08 -3.82 2.73
N TYR A 68 1.40 -3.35 3.93
CA TYR A 68 2.21 -4.09 4.88
C TYR A 68 1.34 -4.96 5.80
N ASP A 69 1.69 -6.24 5.92
CA ASP A 69 0.99 -7.20 6.77
C ASP A 69 1.63 -7.25 8.16
N THR A 70 1.00 -6.58 9.14
CA THR A 70 1.44 -6.59 10.54
C THR A 70 1.01 -7.88 11.24
N LYS A 71 1.77 -8.30 12.26
CA LYS A 71 1.41 -9.50 13.04
C LYS A 71 0.24 -9.30 14.01
N ASP A 72 -0.16 -8.05 14.30
CA ASP A 72 -1.04 -7.75 15.44
C ASP A 72 -2.08 -6.64 15.20
N ALA A 73 -2.18 -6.11 13.98
CA ALA A 73 -3.12 -5.05 13.65
C ALA A 73 -3.67 -5.09 12.21
N GLY A 74 -3.46 -6.20 11.49
CA GLY A 74 -3.89 -6.33 10.10
C GLY A 74 -2.99 -5.59 9.12
N HIS A 75 -3.56 -5.17 7.99
CA HIS A 75 -2.80 -4.55 6.90
C HIS A 75 -2.79 -3.03 7.02
N PHE A 76 -1.67 -2.44 6.64
CA PHE A 76 -1.46 -1.00 6.62
C PHE A 76 -0.92 -0.54 5.26
N ILE A 77 -1.55 0.47 4.69
CA ILE A 77 -0.99 1.18 3.55
C ILE A 77 0.15 2.06 4.07
N VAL A 78 1.32 1.91 3.48
CA VAL A 78 2.51 2.68 3.82
C VAL A 78 2.99 3.43 2.58
N ILE A 79 3.25 4.73 2.74
CA ILE A 79 3.81 5.59 1.71
C ILE A 79 5.10 6.19 2.27
N MET A 80 6.22 5.91 1.62
CA MET A 80 7.53 6.46 1.97
C MET A 80 7.88 7.59 1.00
N PRO A 81 8.74 8.56 1.41
CA PRO A 81 9.35 9.49 0.47
C PRO A 81 10.03 8.74 -0.70
N ASP A 82 10.03 9.32 -1.88
CA ASP A 82 10.49 8.66 -3.12
C ASP A 82 11.95 8.21 -3.06
N ASP A 83 12.80 8.97 -2.37
CA ASP A 83 14.22 8.70 -2.17
C ASP A 83 14.51 7.68 -1.05
N ILE A 84 13.50 7.30 -0.26
CA ILE A 84 13.62 6.32 0.82
C ILE A 84 13.17 4.94 0.34
N HIS A 85 14.07 3.96 0.46
CA HIS A 85 13.82 2.58 0.12
C HIS A 85 14.21 1.64 1.27
N LEU A 86 13.22 1.22 2.05
CA LEU A 86 13.43 0.35 3.21
C LEU A 86 13.10 -1.10 2.87
N ARG A 87 14.13 -1.95 2.74
CA ARG A 87 13.96 -3.38 2.48
C ARG A 87 13.12 -4.10 3.53
N VAL A 88 13.16 -3.63 4.78
CA VAL A 88 12.40 -4.21 5.90
C VAL A 88 10.88 -4.14 5.67
N LEU A 89 10.39 -3.19 4.89
CA LEU A 89 8.98 -3.11 4.51
C LEU A 89 8.54 -4.23 3.54
N GLN A 90 9.48 -4.96 2.96
CA GLN A 90 9.19 -6.14 2.13
C GLN A 90 9.25 -7.46 2.93
N ILE A 91 9.36 -7.38 4.25
CA ILE A 91 9.38 -8.52 5.17
C ILE A 91 8.23 -8.34 6.16
N ARG A 92 7.15 -9.12 5.97
CA ARG A 92 5.95 -9.07 6.82
C ARG A 92 6.23 -9.43 8.29
N GLY A 93 5.31 -9.06 9.16
CA GLY A 93 5.25 -9.58 10.53
C GLY A 93 5.83 -8.68 11.61
N MET A 94 6.15 -7.42 11.32
CA MET A 94 6.40 -6.44 12.39
C MET A 94 5.12 -6.16 13.20
N SER A 95 5.28 -5.74 14.45
CA SER A 95 4.16 -5.14 15.18
C SER A 95 3.81 -3.78 14.58
N VAL A 96 2.57 -3.35 14.74
CA VAL A 96 2.12 -2.04 14.24
C VAL A 96 2.92 -0.88 14.86
N GLU A 97 3.32 -0.99 16.13
CA GLU A 97 4.13 0.04 16.78
C GLU A 97 5.55 0.13 16.19
N MET A 98 6.13 -1.00 15.81
CA MET A 98 7.43 -1.01 15.16
C MET A 98 7.32 -0.42 13.75
N LEU A 99 6.30 -0.81 13.01
CA LEU A 99 6.02 -0.27 11.68
C LEU A 99 5.85 1.25 11.73
N GLU A 100 5.01 1.75 12.64
CA GLU A 100 4.76 3.18 12.84
C GLU A 100 6.05 3.95 13.12
N LYS A 101 6.86 3.46 14.06
CA LYS A 101 8.15 4.09 14.42
C LYS A 101 9.11 4.16 13.24
N ILE A 102 9.24 3.08 12.48
CA ILE A 102 10.13 3.04 11.31
C ILE A 102 9.62 3.99 10.23
N VAL A 103 8.35 3.92 9.88
CA VAL A 103 7.76 4.74 8.83
C VAL A 103 7.90 6.23 9.14
N HIS A 104 7.52 6.65 10.34
CA HIS A 104 7.60 8.06 10.75
C HIS A 104 9.05 8.54 10.91
N HIS A 105 9.96 7.69 11.40
CA HIS A 105 11.38 8.04 11.51
C HIS A 105 12.00 8.44 10.15
N PHE A 106 11.58 7.78 9.08
CA PHE A 106 12.04 8.07 7.72
C PHE A 106 11.11 9.00 6.94
N GLY A 107 10.19 9.69 7.60
CA GLY A 107 9.33 10.70 7.00
C GLY A 107 8.17 10.17 6.16
N GLY A 108 7.85 8.87 6.30
CA GLY A 108 6.70 8.26 5.66
C GLY A 108 5.40 8.49 6.42
N ILE A 109 4.31 8.06 5.80
CA ILE A 109 2.98 8.03 6.40
C ILE A 109 2.39 6.64 6.27
N LEU A 110 1.48 6.27 7.17
CA LEU A 110 0.78 5.00 7.10
C LEU A 110 -0.66 5.15 7.61
N GLY A 111 -1.50 4.21 7.20
CA GLY A 111 -2.89 4.13 7.65
C GLY A 111 -3.44 2.72 7.48
N PRO A 112 -4.44 2.31 8.30
CA PRO A 112 -4.99 0.97 8.19
C PRO A 112 -5.73 0.78 6.86
N ALA A 113 -5.42 -0.31 6.14
CA ALA A 113 -6.20 -0.76 5.01
C ALA A 113 -7.50 -1.39 5.50
N HIS A 114 -8.63 -1.18 4.79
CA HIS A 114 -9.95 -1.78 5.09
C HIS A 114 -10.19 -2.05 6.60
N PRO A 115 -10.11 -1.03 7.49
CA PRO A 115 -9.96 -1.21 8.94
C PRO A 115 -11.11 -1.92 9.64
N PHE A 116 -12.31 -1.90 9.07
CA PHE A 116 -13.54 -2.43 9.67
C PHE A 116 -13.99 -3.78 9.10
N GLY A 117 -13.16 -4.43 8.30
CA GLY A 117 -13.47 -5.74 7.74
C GLY A 117 -13.52 -6.85 8.82
N PRO A 118 -14.20 -7.95 8.55
CA PRO A 118 -14.40 -9.05 9.53
C PRO A 118 -13.21 -10.00 9.63
N ARG A 119 -12.14 -9.77 8.87
CA ARG A 119 -10.98 -10.68 8.77
C ARG A 119 -9.74 -10.12 9.46
N SER A 120 -8.78 -11.00 9.71
CA SER A 120 -7.46 -10.65 10.31
C SER A 120 -6.60 -9.71 9.46
N SER A 121 -6.98 -9.43 8.23
CA SER A 121 -6.41 -8.36 7.41
C SER A 121 -6.82 -6.95 7.87
N SER A 122 -7.84 -6.83 8.73
CA SER A 122 -8.44 -5.57 9.15
C SER A 122 -8.05 -5.19 10.57
N ALA A 123 -7.70 -3.93 10.79
CA ALA A 123 -7.21 -3.45 12.08
C ALA A 123 -8.21 -3.71 13.24
N MET A 124 -9.50 -3.45 13.02
CA MET A 124 -10.53 -3.64 14.03
C MET A 124 -10.88 -5.10 14.33
N PHE A 125 -10.34 -6.06 13.60
CA PHE A 125 -10.39 -7.48 13.97
C PHE A 125 -9.60 -7.75 15.26
N PHE A 126 -8.53 -7.01 15.51
CA PHE A 126 -7.64 -7.20 16.66
C PHE A 126 -8.13 -6.45 17.89
N ASN A 127 -8.20 -7.16 19.04
CA ASN A 127 -8.57 -6.57 20.33
C ASN A 127 -7.66 -5.41 20.73
N LYS A 128 -6.37 -5.50 20.39
CA LYS A 128 -5.39 -4.45 20.63
C LYS A 128 -5.84 -3.10 20.04
N MET A 129 -6.29 -3.11 18.79
CA MET A 129 -6.74 -1.89 18.10
C MET A 129 -8.07 -1.38 18.66
N ARG A 130 -9.04 -2.30 18.89
CA ARG A 130 -10.36 -1.94 19.44
C ARG A 130 -10.30 -1.35 20.84
N LYS A 131 -9.43 -1.88 21.70
CA LYS A 131 -9.28 -1.43 23.10
C LYS A 131 -8.37 -0.23 23.27
N ASN A 132 -7.64 0.14 22.24
CA ASN A 132 -6.66 1.22 22.27
C ASN A 132 -6.87 2.22 21.12
N PRO A 133 -8.01 2.93 21.11
CA PRO A 133 -8.35 3.85 20.00
C PRO A 133 -7.34 4.99 19.85
N HIS A 134 -6.54 5.28 20.87
CA HIS A 134 -5.45 6.26 20.79
C HIS A 134 -4.34 5.82 19.81
N LEU A 135 -4.17 4.52 19.55
CA LEU A 135 -3.23 4.03 18.56
C LEU A 135 -3.61 4.50 17.15
N ILE A 136 -4.91 4.65 16.86
CA ILE A 136 -5.39 5.12 15.55
C ILE A 136 -4.92 6.56 15.26
N ARG A 137 -4.71 7.37 16.30
CA ARG A 137 -4.24 8.75 16.14
C ARG A 137 -2.77 8.87 15.77
N LYS A 138 -2.04 7.76 15.76
CA LYS A 138 -0.63 7.71 15.38
C LYS A 138 -0.40 7.47 13.87
N PHE A 139 -1.48 7.21 13.15
CA PHE A 139 -1.44 6.88 11.72
C PHE A 139 -1.95 8.01 10.84
#